data_67ac99caad7c92142332324d36dab279
#
_entry.id   67ac99caad7c92142332324d36dab279
#
_cell.length_a   1.000
_cell.length_b   1.000
_cell.length_c   1.000
_cell.angle_alpha   90.00
_cell.angle_beta   90.00
_cell.angle_gamma   90.00
#
_symmetry.space_group_name_H-M   'P 1'
#
loop_
_entity.id
_entity.type
_entity.pdbx_description
1 polymer ?
#
loop_
_entity_poly.entity_id
_entity_poly.type
_entity_poly.pdbx_seq_one_letter_code
_entity_poly.pdbx_strand_id
1 'polypeptide(L)'
;MLRYIPLLPLLVVLMSFGGCAAGTAEQTQTPDHVMIMVFDQMRPDYIDRFGLENFKRLRSSSRHYPEAYVGHLGSQTVVSHLVIPTGLLPRQLPWQDDTYFDRNGILGKAGAVYETGRLTSAQFWKLIEGIPQEQYLASRIREKFQGKVIAAGEKDYAAKLLGTPAADAIITLTKAAGKCTPSGVNVPDYIASNDRFSLECTLGYGTGYSTIYGLDGSRYVPGHDPAHIGGDIWTADVALQIMAHENWSGLFLTFGGIDKIGHMLGEQDDHGLTSIPSEYHLADVLRIADQQLGRILAELNARGLSERTMIVVTSDHGAQKNEFYLGNNRFQSCCSFENSEARVDPPFWIDHLNQLGKLQAGYQDTSVKLWLADKSASNEQAIVRGMSDIPGMTEVYALRRSGDQFRYEQILSRLESQSVSFQAWARRHHTELLETMATDSAPDLIGLLADGYGFGRIGDHGGAQEKVQRIPMIIHVPGEPAATLPQPLRLVDIYPEIAKTLGLKAAPRKDY
;
A
#
# COMPACT_ATOMS: atom_id res chain seq x y z
N MET A 1 65.46 -79.74 14.81
CA MET A 1 64.38 -80.00 15.80
C MET A 1 63.59 -78.72 15.95
N LEU A 2 62.48 -78.60 15.22
CA LEU A 2 61.58 -77.44 15.27
C LEU A 2 60.58 -77.61 16.44
N ARG A 3 60.49 -76.62 17.31
CA ARG A 3 59.46 -76.57 18.34
C ARG A 3 58.37 -75.61 17.87
N TYR A 4 57.16 -76.12 17.75
CA TYR A 4 55.93 -75.36 17.50
C TYR A 4 55.46 -74.63 18.75
N ILE A 5 55.09 -73.33 18.63
CA ILE A 5 54.41 -72.54 19.65
C ILE A 5 53.01 -72.22 19.08
N PRO A 6 51.90 -72.49 19.77
CA PRO A 6 50.60 -72.23 19.29
C PRO A 6 50.21 -70.70 19.51
N LEU A 7 49.73 -70.07 18.49
CA LEU A 7 49.12 -68.75 18.58
C LEU A 7 47.67 -68.81 19.09
N LEU A 8 47.42 -68.11 20.22
CA LEU A 8 46.08 -67.84 20.73
C LEU A 8 45.44 -66.71 19.94
N PRO A 9 44.17 -66.76 19.49
CA PRO A 9 43.50 -65.65 18.87
C PRO A 9 42.98 -64.67 19.95
N LEU A 10 43.40 -63.41 19.81
CA LEU A 10 42.91 -62.25 20.57
C LEU A 10 41.54 -61.85 20.07
N LEU A 11 40.50 -62.08 20.89
CA LEU A 11 39.12 -61.65 20.54
C LEU A 11 38.98 -60.17 20.89
N VAL A 12 38.97 -59.29 19.82
CA VAL A 12 38.69 -57.87 19.99
C VAL A 12 37.18 -57.69 20.00
N VAL A 13 36.60 -57.36 21.14
CA VAL A 13 35.21 -56.95 21.28
C VAL A 13 35.11 -55.44 20.95
N LEU A 14 34.65 -55.13 19.75
CA LEU A 14 34.26 -53.78 19.38
C LEU A 14 32.93 -53.44 20.04
N MET A 15 32.97 -52.71 21.17
CA MET A 15 31.78 -52.00 21.67
C MET A 15 31.49 -50.78 20.81
N SER A 16 30.52 -50.88 19.91
CA SER A 16 29.95 -49.78 19.21
C SER A 16 29.07 -48.95 20.17
N PHE A 17 29.62 -47.86 20.67
CA PHE A 17 28.81 -46.81 21.30
C PHE A 17 28.00 -46.11 20.19
N GLY A 18 26.77 -46.56 20.01
CA GLY A 18 25.76 -45.84 19.27
C GLY A 18 25.35 -44.61 20.07
N GLY A 19 26.04 -43.49 19.88
CA GLY A 19 25.60 -42.18 20.34
C GLY A 19 24.43 -41.75 19.49
N CYS A 20 23.20 -41.91 19.98
CA CYS A 20 22.08 -41.14 19.49
C CYS A 20 22.37 -39.66 19.80
N ALA A 21 22.89 -38.93 18.81
CA ALA A 21 22.80 -37.49 18.82
C ALA A 21 21.31 -37.16 18.69
N ALA A 22 20.63 -36.98 19.83
CA ALA A 22 19.36 -36.26 19.83
C ALA A 22 19.68 -34.86 19.35
N GLY A 23 19.39 -34.63 18.07
CA GLY A 23 19.32 -33.28 17.52
C GLY A 23 18.29 -32.54 18.37
N THR A 24 18.74 -31.65 19.24
CA THR A 24 17.89 -30.65 19.84
C THR A 24 17.31 -29.87 18.66
N ALA A 25 16.04 -30.10 18.35
CA ALA A 25 15.28 -29.20 17.49
C ALA A 25 15.43 -27.85 18.18
N GLU A 26 16.19 -26.95 17.57
CA GLU A 26 16.27 -25.56 17.97
C GLU A 26 14.82 -25.08 18.01
N GLN A 27 14.29 -24.83 19.19
CA GLN A 27 12.95 -24.22 19.31
C GLN A 27 13.06 -22.86 18.64
N THR A 28 12.50 -22.74 17.45
CA THR A 28 12.38 -21.46 16.76
C THR A 28 11.65 -20.51 17.69
N GLN A 29 12.37 -19.54 18.20
CA GLN A 29 11.80 -18.55 19.13
C GLN A 29 10.77 -17.75 18.35
N THR A 30 9.53 -17.69 18.86
CA THR A 30 8.49 -16.83 18.27
C THR A 30 9.00 -15.39 18.26
N PRO A 31 8.93 -14.68 17.12
CA PRO A 31 9.33 -13.29 17.05
C PRO A 31 8.56 -12.44 18.08
N ASP A 32 9.23 -11.50 18.69
CA ASP A 32 8.64 -10.52 19.62
C ASP A 32 8.64 -9.09 19.07
N HIS A 33 9.11 -8.96 17.84
CA HIS A 33 9.06 -7.73 17.06
C HIS A 33 8.39 -7.99 15.70
N VAL A 34 7.66 -7.01 15.20
CA VAL A 34 7.15 -7.01 13.83
C VAL A 34 7.46 -5.69 13.15
N MET A 35 7.97 -5.77 11.93
CA MET A 35 8.21 -4.61 11.09
C MET A 35 7.38 -4.75 9.81
N ILE A 36 6.55 -3.74 9.52
CA ILE A 36 5.80 -3.65 8.26
C ILE A 36 6.43 -2.50 7.46
N MET A 37 6.85 -2.79 6.25
CA MET A 37 7.38 -1.79 5.31
C MET A 37 6.50 -1.78 4.07
N VAL A 38 5.77 -0.68 3.88
CA VAL A 38 4.93 -0.43 2.70
C VAL A 38 5.69 0.50 1.77
N PHE A 39 6.04 0.01 0.59
CA PHE A 39 6.64 0.80 -0.49
C PHE A 39 5.53 1.20 -1.45
N ASP A 40 5.04 2.42 -1.31
CA ASP A 40 3.89 2.97 -2.00
C ASP A 40 4.04 2.88 -3.53
N GLN A 41 3.07 2.32 -4.22
CA GLN A 41 3.05 2.09 -5.68
C GLN A 41 4.09 1.08 -6.21
N MET A 42 4.72 0.29 -5.33
CA MET A 42 5.70 -0.70 -5.74
C MET A 42 5.06 -1.89 -6.45
N ARG A 43 5.52 -2.21 -7.66
CA ARG A 43 5.13 -3.42 -8.38
C ARG A 43 6.12 -4.57 -8.14
N PRO A 44 5.64 -5.83 -8.16
CA PRO A 44 6.52 -6.97 -7.92
C PRO A 44 7.59 -7.16 -9.01
N ASP A 45 7.29 -6.81 -10.28
CA ASP A 45 8.23 -6.91 -11.40
C ASP A 45 9.40 -5.92 -11.30
N TYR A 46 9.26 -4.83 -10.56
CA TYR A 46 10.34 -3.85 -10.36
C TYR A 46 11.56 -4.46 -9.66
N ILE A 47 11.36 -5.44 -8.78
CA ILE A 47 12.45 -6.09 -8.04
C ILE A 47 13.48 -6.70 -9.01
N ASP A 48 13.02 -7.42 -10.01
CA ASP A 48 13.90 -8.07 -10.99
C ASP A 48 14.31 -7.14 -12.13
N ARG A 49 13.37 -6.34 -12.62
CA ARG A 49 13.58 -5.42 -13.75
C ARG A 49 14.64 -4.37 -13.45
N PHE A 50 14.65 -3.81 -12.24
CA PHE A 50 15.60 -2.77 -11.83
C PHE A 50 16.77 -3.30 -11.00
N GLY A 51 16.87 -4.60 -10.79
CA GLY A 51 17.98 -5.20 -10.07
C GLY A 51 18.08 -4.79 -8.61
N LEU A 52 16.96 -4.81 -7.87
CA LEU A 52 16.88 -4.37 -6.48
C LEU A 52 17.45 -5.46 -5.54
N GLU A 53 18.73 -5.38 -5.23
CA GLU A 53 19.47 -6.49 -4.61
C GLU A 53 19.09 -6.76 -3.15
N ASN A 54 18.68 -5.75 -2.37
CA ASN A 54 18.24 -5.96 -0.99
C ASN A 54 16.86 -6.61 -0.95
N PHE A 55 15.94 -6.19 -1.84
CA PHE A 55 14.66 -6.86 -2.02
C PHE A 55 14.83 -8.31 -2.47
N LYS A 56 15.70 -8.58 -3.45
CA LYS A 56 16.00 -9.94 -3.93
C LYS A 56 16.55 -10.82 -2.81
N ARG A 57 17.48 -10.28 -2.02
CA ARG A 57 18.08 -11.01 -0.88
C ARG A 57 17.02 -11.35 0.15
N LEU A 58 16.21 -10.38 0.57
CA LEU A 58 15.13 -10.62 1.52
C LEU A 58 14.11 -11.64 0.96
N ARG A 59 13.70 -11.48 -0.32
CA ARG A 59 12.80 -12.41 -0.99
C ARG A 59 13.33 -13.84 -1.01
N SER A 60 14.62 -14.01 -1.27
CA SER A 60 15.26 -15.34 -1.35
C SER A 60 15.39 -16.05 -0.01
N SER A 61 15.28 -15.33 1.11
CA SER A 61 15.36 -15.87 2.48
C SER A 61 14.01 -15.85 3.21
N SER A 62 12.90 -15.67 2.50
CA SER A 62 11.58 -15.43 3.09
C SER A 62 10.48 -16.22 2.40
N ARG A 63 9.27 -16.21 2.97
CA ARG A 63 8.06 -16.59 2.24
C ARG A 63 7.75 -15.50 1.22
N HIS A 64 7.61 -15.87 -0.03
CA HIS A 64 7.30 -14.98 -1.14
C HIS A 64 6.02 -15.42 -1.85
N TYR A 65 5.12 -14.48 -2.10
CA TYR A 65 3.83 -14.69 -2.73
C TYR A 65 3.76 -13.97 -4.09
N PRO A 66 4.14 -14.64 -5.20
CA PRO A 66 4.20 -13.99 -6.52
C PRO A 66 2.82 -13.56 -7.05
N GLU A 67 1.75 -14.21 -6.58
CA GLU A 67 0.38 -13.93 -6.97
C GLU A 67 -0.32 -12.93 -6.02
N ALA A 68 0.43 -12.26 -5.15
CA ALA A 68 -0.16 -11.29 -4.23
C ALA A 68 -0.74 -10.07 -4.97
N TYR A 69 -1.84 -9.57 -4.44
CA TYR A 69 -2.53 -8.41 -4.99
C TYR A 69 -3.25 -7.62 -3.89
N VAL A 70 -3.65 -6.40 -4.20
CA VAL A 70 -4.35 -5.51 -3.26
C VAL A 70 -5.61 -6.16 -2.68
N GLY A 71 -6.43 -6.74 -3.56
CA GLY A 71 -7.62 -7.50 -3.15
C GLY A 71 -8.82 -6.64 -2.80
N HIS A 72 -8.82 -5.37 -3.20
CA HIS A 72 -9.99 -4.48 -3.18
C HIS A 72 -9.90 -3.47 -4.33
N LEU A 73 -11.04 -3.00 -4.81
CA LEU A 73 -11.09 -2.14 -5.99
C LEU A 73 -10.47 -0.76 -5.72
N GLY A 74 -10.69 -0.18 -4.54
CA GLY A 74 -10.10 1.08 -4.14
C GLY A 74 -8.59 0.94 -3.88
N SER A 75 -7.82 0.53 -4.90
CA SER A 75 -6.36 0.36 -4.86
C SER A 75 -5.67 1.73 -4.78
N GLN A 76 -5.85 2.37 -3.64
CA GLN A 76 -5.43 3.73 -3.31
C GLN A 76 -4.74 3.76 -1.95
N THR A 77 -3.84 4.72 -1.76
CA THR A 77 -3.04 4.83 -0.53
C THR A 77 -3.90 4.89 0.73
N VAL A 78 -4.95 5.75 0.74
CA VAL A 78 -5.75 6.00 1.96
C VAL A 78 -6.51 4.76 2.41
N VAL A 79 -7.07 4.00 1.48
CA VAL A 79 -7.83 2.78 1.80
C VAL A 79 -6.89 1.67 2.22
N SER A 80 -5.87 1.40 1.41
CA SER A 80 -4.95 0.28 1.62
C SER A 80 -4.20 0.38 2.94
N HIS A 81 -3.75 1.59 3.31
CA HIS A 81 -3.06 1.81 4.58
C HIS A 81 -3.94 1.58 5.81
N LEU A 82 -5.27 1.61 5.68
CA LEU A 82 -6.17 1.24 6.77
C LEU A 82 -6.55 -0.26 6.73
N VAL A 83 -6.61 -0.86 5.53
CA VAL A 83 -6.83 -2.31 5.37
C VAL A 83 -5.74 -3.13 6.06
N ILE A 84 -4.47 -2.76 5.87
CA ILE A 84 -3.30 -3.47 6.42
C ILE A 84 -3.39 -3.62 7.95
N PRO A 85 -3.50 -2.54 8.75
CA PRO A 85 -3.46 -2.64 10.21
C PRO A 85 -4.79 -3.07 10.85
N THR A 86 -5.88 -3.11 10.08
CA THR A 86 -7.20 -3.50 10.59
C THR A 86 -7.63 -4.90 10.17
N GLY A 87 -7.13 -5.40 9.04
CA GLY A 87 -7.64 -6.62 8.43
C GLY A 87 -9.12 -6.50 8.05
N LEU A 88 -9.59 -5.30 7.69
CA LEU A 88 -10.96 -5.03 7.25
C LEU A 88 -10.96 -4.68 5.76
N LEU A 89 -11.94 -5.20 5.03
CA LEU A 89 -12.18 -4.80 3.64
C LEU A 89 -12.83 -3.40 3.57
N PRO A 90 -12.69 -2.67 2.46
CA PRO A 90 -13.27 -1.33 2.32
C PRO A 90 -14.76 -1.23 2.67
N ARG A 91 -15.57 -2.27 2.34
CA ARG A 91 -16.99 -2.32 2.72
C ARG A 91 -17.26 -2.30 4.24
N GLN A 92 -16.25 -2.59 5.04
CA GLN A 92 -16.30 -2.58 6.50
C GLN A 92 -15.65 -1.34 7.10
N LEU A 93 -15.04 -0.50 6.25
CA LEU A 93 -14.39 0.76 6.60
C LEU A 93 -15.33 1.93 6.34
N PRO A 94 -15.08 3.10 6.93
CA PRO A 94 -15.91 4.29 6.69
C PRO A 94 -15.91 4.77 5.25
N TRP A 95 -14.82 4.54 4.51
CA TRP A 95 -14.66 4.90 3.10
C TRP A 95 -14.11 3.74 2.29
N GLN A 96 -14.43 3.73 1.00
CA GLN A 96 -14.09 2.65 0.09
C GLN A 96 -12.99 3.02 -0.90
N ASP A 97 -12.65 4.32 -1.00
CA ASP A 97 -11.75 4.89 -2.00
C ASP A 97 -11.12 6.20 -1.50
N ASP A 98 -10.38 6.92 -2.36
CA ASP A 98 -9.88 8.28 -2.07
C ASP A 98 -11.00 9.31 -1.84
N THR A 99 -12.25 8.88 -1.94
CA THR A 99 -13.44 9.69 -1.65
C THR A 99 -14.28 9.07 -0.54
N TYR A 100 -14.83 9.95 0.29
CA TYR A 100 -15.79 9.59 1.33
C TYR A 100 -17.12 10.32 1.10
N PHE A 101 -18.17 9.56 0.90
CA PHE A 101 -19.53 10.09 0.83
C PHE A 101 -20.15 10.12 2.23
N ASP A 102 -20.27 11.31 2.81
CA ASP A 102 -20.80 11.53 4.17
C ASP A 102 -22.34 11.48 4.19
N ARG A 103 -22.90 10.30 4.03
CA ARG A 103 -24.36 10.12 4.03
C ARG A 103 -25.02 10.70 5.26
N ASN A 104 -24.41 10.54 6.41
CA ASN A 104 -25.00 10.82 7.72
C ASN A 104 -24.54 12.14 8.34
N GLY A 105 -23.69 12.91 7.67
CA GLY A 105 -23.18 14.18 8.18
C GLY A 105 -22.17 14.01 9.33
N ILE A 106 -21.44 12.90 9.38
CA ILE A 106 -20.43 12.64 10.42
C ILE A 106 -19.40 13.75 10.45
N LEU A 107 -18.95 14.23 9.28
CA LEU A 107 -18.01 15.35 9.18
C LEU A 107 -18.70 16.73 9.15
N GLY A 108 -20.02 16.77 9.28
CA GLY A 108 -20.79 18.00 9.48
C GLY A 108 -21.87 18.27 8.44
N LYS A 109 -21.80 17.68 7.24
CA LYS A 109 -22.78 17.93 6.17
C LYS A 109 -23.21 16.62 5.52
N ALA A 110 -24.45 16.20 5.81
CA ALA A 110 -25.03 15.01 5.21
C ALA A 110 -25.10 15.13 3.68
N GLY A 111 -24.71 14.07 2.98
CA GLY A 111 -24.66 14.02 1.53
C GLY A 111 -23.46 14.73 0.89
N ALA A 112 -22.53 15.25 1.70
CA ALA A 112 -21.28 15.81 1.18
C ALA A 112 -20.29 14.71 0.79
N VAL A 113 -19.39 15.06 -0.13
CA VAL A 113 -18.28 14.21 -0.56
C VAL A 113 -16.96 14.86 -0.20
N TYR A 114 -16.07 14.09 0.38
CA TYR A 114 -14.75 14.53 0.83
C TYR A 114 -13.65 13.77 0.10
N GLU A 115 -12.56 14.48 -0.19
CA GLU A 115 -11.31 13.89 -0.63
C GLU A 115 -10.58 13.34 0.61
N THR A 116 -10.43 12.01 0.70
CA THR A 116 -9.93 11.38 1.94
C THR A 116 -8.48 11.74 2.25
N GLY A 117 -7.61 11.87 1.26
CA GLY A 117 -6.24 12.31 1.45
C GLY A 117 -6.06 13.73 2.00
N ARG A 118 -7.15 14.54 2.06
CA ARG A 118 -7.15 15.90 2.61
C ARG A 118 -7.88 16.03 3.94
N LEU A 119 -8.34 14.93 4.50
CA LEU A 119 -8.94 14.94 5.83
C LEU A 119 -7.89 15.29 6.88
N THR A 120 -8.29 16.14 7.83
CA THR A 120 -7.48 16.40 9.01
C THR A 120 -7.40 15.16 9.89
N SER A 121 -6.40 15.08 10.76
CA SER A 121 -6.30 13.98 11.73
C SER A 121 -7.57 13.83 12.56
N ALA A 122 -8.17 14.94 12.99
CA ALA A 122 -9.41 14.92 13.75
C ALA A 122 -10.58 14.31 12.96
N GLN A 123 -10.68 14.62 11.66
CA GLN A 123 -11.68 14.04 10.78
C GLN A 123 -11.43 12.54 10.56
N PHE A 124 -10.20 12.12 10.33
CA PHE A 124 -9.85 10.69 10.24
C PHE A 124 -10.25 9.95 11.51
N TRP A 125 -9.83 10.45 12.68
CA TRP A 125 -10.13 9.78 13.94
C TRP A 125 -11.62 9.70 14.20
N LYS A 126 -12.38 10.74 13.85
CA LYS A 126 -13.84 10.73 13.97
C LYS A 126 -14.50 9.68 13.09
N LEU A 127 -14.03 9.49 11.85
CA LEU A 127 -14.58 8.49 10.94
C LEU A 127 -14.32 7.06 11.41
N ILE A 128 -13.14 6.78 11.96
CA ILE A 128 -12.76 5.43 12.40
C ILE A 128 -13.06 5.16 13.88
N GLU A 129 -13.69 6.12 14.59
CA GLU A 129 -14.08 5.96 16.00
C GLU A 129 -14.96 4.72 16.25
N GLY A 130 -15.76 4.32 15.25
CA GLY A 130 -16.59 3.12 15.32
C GLY A 130 -15.84 1.80 15.17
N ILE A 131 -14.55 1.82 14.83
CA ILE A 131 -13.72 0.60 14.76
C ILE A 131 -13.23 0.27 16.17
N PRO A 132 -13.54 -0.93 16.70
CA PRO A 132 -13.09 -1.31 18.04
C PRO A 132 -11.56 -1.30 18.16
N GLN A 133 -11.04 -0.88 19.30
CA GLN A 133 -9.59 -0.84 19.55
C GLN A 133 -8.91 -2.20 19.32
N GLU A 134 -9.62 -3.27 19.62
CA GLU A 134 -9.16 -4.65 19.43
C GLU A 134 -9.06 -5.07 17.96
N GLN A 135 -9.61 -4.27 17.04
CA GLN A 135 -9.49 -4.49 15.60
C GLN A 135 -8.13 -4.02 15.06
N TYR A 136 -7.45 -3.13 15.77
CA TYR A 136 -6.16 -2.63 15.32
C TYR A 136 -5.02 -3.59 15.68
N LEU A 137 -4.18 -3.91 14.70
CA LEU A 137 -2.98 -4.74 14.88
C LEU A 137 -2.05 -4.17 15.97
N ALA A 138 -1.88 -2.85 16.01
CA ALA A 138 -1.10 -2.17 17.04
C ALA A 138 -1.58 -2.50 18.46
N SER A 139 -2.90 -2.53 18.70
CA SER A 139 -3.47 -2.91 20.00
C SER A 139 -3.12 -4.35 20.36
N ARG A 140 -3.20 -5.27 19.40
CA ARG A 140 -2.88 -6.70 19.64
C ARG A 140 -1.41 -6.94 19.92
N ILE A 141 -0.54 -6.22 19.24
CA ILE A 141 0.91 -6.26 19.52
C ILE A 141 1.16 -5.78 20.94
N ARG A 142 0.60 -4.64 21.35
CA ARG A 142 0.74 -4.08 22.69
C ARG A 142 0.15 -4.97 23.80
N GLU A 143 -0.96 -5.69 23.52
CA GLU A 143 -1.52 -6.64 24.47
C GLU A 143 -0.54 -7.81 24.78
N LYS A 144 0.24 -8.21 23.79
CA LYS A 144 1.13 -9.35 23.92
C LYS A 144 2.55 -8.97 24.34
N PHE A 145 3.07 -7.88 23.82
CA PHE A 145 4.44 -7.44 24.00
C PHE A 145 4.50 -6.10 24.76
N GLN A 146 5.60 -5.87 25.48
CA GLN A 146 5.75 -4.67 26.30
C GLN A 146 6.37 -3.47 25.54
N GLY A 147 6.74 -3.66 24.28
CA GLY A 147 7.33 -2.62 23.46
C GLY A 147 6.29 -1.72 22.81
N LYS A 148 6.72 -0.54 22.41
CA LYS A 148 5.88 0.44 21.69
C LYS A 148 5.55 -0.05 20.28
N VAL A 149 4.40 0.38 19.76
CA VAL A 149 4.08 0.31 18.33
C VAL A 149 4.16 1.73 17.77
N ILE A 150 5.04 1.91 16.79
CA ILE A 150 5.34 3.22 16.21
C ILE A 150 5.17 3.15 14.70
N ALA A 151 4.47 4.13 14.11
CA ALA A 151 4.37 4.29 12.67
C ALA A 151 5.16 5.50 12.20
N ALA A 152 5.81 5.40 11.05
CA ALA A 152 6.53 6.51 10.46
C ALA A 152 6.46 6.52 8.93
N GLY A 153 6.42 7.71 8.36
CA GLY A 153 6.43 7.93 6.92
C GLY A 153 6.27 9.40 6.56
N GLU A 154 6.80 9.79 5.43
CA GLU A 154 6.75 11.18 4.99
C GLU A 154 5.36 11.59 4.46
N LYS A 155 4.54 10.65 3.96
CA LYS A 155 3.13 10.87 3.63
C LYS A 155 2.29 10.88 4.90
N ASP A 156 1.82 12.04 5.31
CA ASP A 156 1.11 12.27 6.57
C ASP A 156 -0.08 11.33 6.76
N TYR A 157 -1.01 11.28 5.81
CA TYR A 157 -2.20 10.44 5.90
C TYR A 157 -1.88 8.93 5.87
N ALA A 158 -0.86 8.53 5.09
CA ALA A 158 -0.45 7.13 5.01
C ALA A 158 0.12 6.64 6.35
N ALA A 159 1.06 7.38 6.94
CA ALA A 159 1.62 7.06 8.25
C ALA A 159 0.54 7.03 9.35
N LYS A 160 -0.41 7.99 9.35
CA LYS A 160 -1.52 8.02 10.30
C LYS A 160 -2.42 6.80 10.20
N LEU A 161 -2.78 6.40 8.98
CA LEU A 161 -3.68 5.27 8.78
C LEU A 161 -2.99 3.93 9.06
N LEU A 162 -1.71 3.80 8.74
CA LEU A 162 -0.94 2.61 9.06
C LEU A 162 -0.74 2.45 10.58
N GLY A 163 -0.49 3.56 11.29
CA GLY A 163 -0.37 3.56 12.75
C GLY A 163 -1.71 3.40 13.46
N THR A 164 -2.79 3.91 12.87
CA THR A 164 -4.11 3.99 13.50
C THR A 164 -4.09 4.77 14.82
N PRO A 165 -5.21 5.04 15.49
CA PRO A 165 -5.17 5.67 16.82
C PRO A 165 -4.61 4.75 17.91
N ALA A 166 -4.26 3.51 17.57
CA ALA A 166 -3.73 2.53 18.52
C ALA A 166 -2.20 2.54 18.61
N ALA A 167 -1.47 3.20 17.71
CA ALA A 167 -0.01 3.35 17.81
C ALA A 167 0.38 4.25 18.98
N ASP A 168 1.52 3.95 19.62
CA ASP A 168 2.08 4.79 20.69
C ASP A 168 2.66 6.11 20.17
N ALA A 169 3.17 6.09 18.95
CA ALA A 169 3.61 7.29 18.24
C ALA A 169 3.37 7.15 16.73
N ILE A 170 3.11 8.30 16.10
CA ILE A 170 3.03 8.42 14.64
C ILE A 170 3.92 9.60 14.25
N ILE A 171 4.90 9.34 13.39
CA ILE A 171 5.92 10.31 13.01
C ILE A 171 5.83 10.56 11.51
N THR A 172 5.55 11.79 11.15
CA THR A 172 5.39 12.19 9.74
C THR A 172 5.95 13.60 9.51
N LEU A 173 5.81 14.12 8.32
CA LEU A 173 6.22 15.47 7.98
C LEU A 173 5.02 16.39 7.79
N THR A 174 5.04 17.54 8.48
CA THR A 174 4.14 18.65 8.14
C THR A 174 4.84 19.55 7.15
N LYS A 175 4.17 19.78 6.03
CA LYS A 175 4.63 20.67 4.98
C LYS A 175 4.07 22.07 5.22
N ALA A 176 4.94 23.01 5.54
CA ALA A 176 4.60 24.44 5.64
C ALA A 176 5.55 25.25 4.75
N ALA A 177 5.16 26.46 4.33
CA ALA A 177 5.86 27.26 3.32
C ALA A 177 7.39 27.18 3.39
N GLY A 178 7.98 26.43 2.48
CA GLY A 178 9.42 26.25 2.34
C GLY A 178 10.08 25.32 3.37
N LYS A 179 9.34 24.75 4.33
CA LYS A 179 9.90 23.88 5.36
C LYS A 179 9.01 22.67 5.65
N CYS A 180 9.63 21.51 5.75
CA CYS A 180 9.03 20.29 6.24
C CYS A 180 9.61 19.98 7.63
N THR A 181 8.74 19.78 8.60
CA THR A 181 9.14 19.48 9.97
C THR A 181 8.47 18.22 10.49
N PRO A 182 9.14 17.45 11.38
CA PRO A 182 8.52 16.32 12.03
C PRO A 182 7.21 16.71 12.74
N SER A 183 6.18 15.90 12.56
CA SER A 183 4.87 16.11 13.14
C SER A 183 4.18 14.77 13.38
N GLY A 184 3.01 14.77 13.98
CA GLY A 184 2.24 13.56 14.19
C GLY A 184 1.69 13.43 15.59
N VAL A 185 1.72 12.22 16.14
CA VAL A 185 1.24 11.90 17.49
C VAL A 185 2.42 11.43 18.32
N ASN A 186 2.61 12.03 19.50
CA ASN A 186 3.67 11.66 20.44
C ASN A 186 5.07 11.55 19.81
N VAL A 187 5.42 12.50 18.92
CA VAL A 187 6.73 12.52 18.26
C VAL A 187 7.82 12.68 19.30
N PRO A 188 8.81 11.78 19.38
CA PRO A 188 9.86 11.87 20.39
C PRO A 188 10.75 13.11 20.21
N ASP A 189 11.21 13.69 21.33
CA ASP A 189 12.03 14.91 21.31
C ASP A 189 13.32 14.77 20.50
N TYR A 190 13.95 13.59 20.52
CA TYR A 190 15.16 13.33 19.75
C TYR A 190 14.95 13.38 18.22
N ILE A 191 13.68 13.37 17.77
CA ILE A 191 13.29 13.62 16.38
C ILE A 191 12.72 15.02 16.23
N ALA A 192 11.73 15.40 17.06
CA ALA A 192 11.00 16.66 16.94
C ALA A 192 11.91 17.90 17.08
N SER A 193 12.90 17.83 17.97
CA SER A 193 13.83 18.93 18.26
C SER A 193 15.17 18.84 17.52
N ASN A 194 15.32 17.88 16.61
CA ASN A 194 16.56 17.66 15.89
C ASN A 194 16.46 18.23 14.48
N ASP A 195 17.23 19.26 14.22
CA ASP A 195 17.25 19.96 12.92
C ASP A 195 17.56 19.05 11.72
N ARG A 196 18.21 17.92 11.94
CA ARG A 196 18.45 16.90 10.90
C ARG A 196 17.16 16.41 10.27
N PHE A 197 16.05 16.35 11.03
CA PHE A 197 14.76 15.91 10.55
C PHE A 197 13.87 17.04 10.06
N SER A 198 14.32 18.28 10.17
CA SER A 198 13.65 19.46 9.62
C SER A 198 14.31 19.82 8.30
N LEU A 199 13.56 19.88 7.23
CA LEU A 199 14.06 19.93 5.88
C LEU A 199 13.50 21.13 5.13
N GLU A 200 14.28 21.70 4.22
CA GLU A 200 13.73 22.62 3.22
C GLU A 200 12.93 21.80 2.22
N CYS A 201 11.65 22.07 2.08
CA CYS A 201 10.81 21.44 1.08
C CYS A 201 9.91 22.47 0.42
N THR A 202 9.77 22.34 -0.87
CA THR A 202 8.83 23.14 -1.63
C THR A 202 7.47 22.47 -1.66
N LEU A 203 6.45 23.31 -1.58
CA LEU A 203 5.09 22.89 -1.40
C LEU A 203 4.31 22.80 -2.68
N GLY A 204 3.38 21.89 -2.69
CA GLY A 204 2.26 21.83 -3.60
C GLY A 204 2.32 20.72 -4.62
N TYR A 205 1.20 20.04 -4.74
CA TYR A 205 1.01 18.97 -5.71
C TYR A 205 1.08 19.46 -7.17
N GLY A 206 0.75 20.68 -7.48
CA GLY A 206 0.75 21.21 -8.84
C GLY A 206 2.12 21.66 -9.33
N THR A 207 2.87 22.30 -8.47
CA THR A 207 4.23 22.77 -8.74
C THR A 207 5.26 22.03 -7.90
N GLY A 208 4.83 21.34 -6.85
CA GLY A 208 5.66 20.73 -5.85
C GLY A 208 6.38 19.48 -6.30
N TYR A 209 5.80 18.69 -7.16
CA TYR A 209 6.51 17.54 -7.70
C TYR A 209 7.75 17.95 -8.46
N SER A 210 7.62 18.94 -9.35
CA SER A 210 8.74 19.41 -10.13
C SER A 210 9.82 20.07 -9.28
N THR A 211 9.49 20.64 -8.14
CA THR A 211 10.44 21.27 -7.25
C THR A 211 11.03 20.34 -6.20
N ILE A 212 10.26 19.39 -5.71
CA ILE A 212 10.73 18.40 -4.71
C ILE A 212 11.63 17.36 -5.38
N TYR A 213 11.26 16.89 -6.57
CA TYR A 213 11.98 15.83 -7.26
C TYR A 213 12.89 16.34 -8.35
N GLY A 214 12.88 17.65 -8.60
CA GLY A 214 13.78 18.28 -9.55
C GLY A 214 13.65 17.74 -10.95
N LEU A 215 12.54 18.02 -11.63
CA LEU A 215 12.41 17.69 -13.05
C LEU A 215 13.50 18.32 -13.93
N ASP A 216 14.22 19.29 -13.38
CA ASP A 216 15.41 19.88 -13.99
C ASP A 216 16.69 19.02 -13.74
N GLY A 217 16.57 17.91 -13.04
CA GLY A 217 17.68 17.02 -12.68
C GLY A 217 18.65 17.57 -11.65
N SER A 218 18.59 18.86 -11.34
CA SER A 218 19.57 19.50 -10.44
C SER A 218 19.33 19.19 -8.96
N ARG A 219 18.12 18.80 -8.61
CA ARG A 219 17.72 18.47 -7.24
C ARG A 219 17.61 16.98 -6.97
N TYR A 220 17.63 16.19 -8.03
CA TYR A 220 17.50 14.75 -7.94
C TYR A 220 18.86 14.08 -7.91
N VAL A 221 19.61 14.33 -6.85
CA VAL A 221 20.89 13.68 -6.65
C VAL A 221 20.83 12.89 -5.36
N PRO A 222 20.83 11.55 -5.42
CA PRO A 222 20.83 10.72 -4.23
C PRO A 222 21.97 11.13 -3.29
N GLY A 223 21.63 11.38 -2.02
CA GLY A 223 22.59 11.74 -1.00
C GLY A 223 22.86 13.23 -0.82
N HIS A 224 22.42 14.11 -1.72
CA HIS A 224 22.58 15.55 -1.58
C HIS A 224 21.45 16.21 -0.78
N ASP A 225 20.25 15.69 -0.90
CA ASP A 225 19.11 16.19 -0.18
C ASP A 225 18.12 15.05 0.15
N PRO A 226 18.27 14.46 1.34
CA PRO A 226 17.41 13.34 1.76
C PRO A 226 15.92 13.67 1.76
N ALA A 227 15.56 14.93 1.94
CA ALA A 227 14.18 15.37 1.97
C ALA A 227 13.53 15.32 0.59
N HIS A 228 14.32 15.56 -0.42
CA HIS A 228 13.82 15.73 -1.76
C HIS A 228 13.67 14.40 -2.51
N ILE A 229 14.24 13.34 -1.99
CA ILE A 229 14.17 12.01 -2.57
C ILE A 229 12.95 11.26 -2.03
N GLY A 230 11.78 11.81 -2.24
CA GLY A 230 10.52 11.19 -1.83
C GLY A 230 10.30 11.03 -0.34
N GLY A 231 11.24 11.46 0.48
CA GLY A 231 11.20 11.25 1.92
C GLY A 231 11.59 9.83 2.36
N ASP A 232 11.94 8.94 1.42
CA ASP A 232 12.31 7.56 1.77
C ASP A 232 13.56 7.50 2.66
N ILE A 233 14.56 8.33 2.38
CA ILE A 233 15.76 8.42 3.23
C ILE A 233 15.39 8.98 4.61
N TRP A 234 14.53 10.00 4.66
CA TRP A 234 14.04 10.56 5.92
C TRP A 234 13.29 9.50 6.74
N THR A 235 12.39 8.73 6.12
CA THR A 235 11.64 7.66 6.79
C THR A 235 12.58 6.60 7.36
N ALA A 236 13.59 6.18 6.59
CA ALA A 236 14.59 5.25 7.07
C ALA A 236 15.43 5.85 8.23
N ASP A 237 15.86 7.09 8.13
CA ASP A 237 16.60 7.77 9.22
C ASP A 237 15.77 7.84 10.51
N VAL A 238 14.47 8.13 10.41
CA VAL A 238 13.53 8.07 11.56
C VAL A 238 13.45 6.65 12.12
N ALA A 239 13.31 5.64 11.27
CA ALA A 239 13.26 4.24 11.70
C ALA A 239 14.53 3.82 12.44
N LEU A 240 15.71 4.22 11.95
CA LEU A 240 16.99 3.95 12.61
C LEU A 240 17.07 4.60 14.01
N GLN A 241 16.55 5.83 14.16
CA GLN A 241 16.50 6.49 15.48
C GLN A 241 15.52 5.80 16.43
N ILE A 242 14.36 5.37 15.94
CA ILE A 242 13.40 4.59 16.74
C ILE A 242 14.06 3.31 17.23
N MET A 243 14.70 2.56 16.36
CA MET A 243 15.43 1.34 16.74
C MET A 243 16.55 1.59 17.75
N ALA A 244 17.14 2.80 17.73
CA ALA A 244 18.21 3.19 18.63
C ALA A 244 17.72 3.58 20.03
N HIS A 245 16.55 4.21 20.12
CA HIS A 245 16.13 4.92 21.34
C HIS A 245 14.88 4.33 21.99
N GLU A 246 14.10 3.50 21.29
CA GLU A 246 12.85 2.99 21.79
C GLU A 246 12.89 1.48 22.05
N ASN A 247 12.19 1.06 23.11
CA ASN A 247 11.81 -0.34 23.25
C ASN A 247 10.54 -0.54 22.41
N TRP A 248 10.69 -1.00 21.18
CA TRP A 248 9.59 -1.21 20.26
C TRP A 248 9.27 -2.70 20.07
N SER A 249 8.01 -3.01 19.79
CA SER A 249 7.57 -4.34 19.37
C SER A 249 6.86 -4.31 18.02
N GLY A 250 6.40 -3.13 17.58
CA GLY A 250 5.85 -2.91 16.25
C GLY A 250 6.47 -1.65 15.62
N LEU A 251 6.98 -1.77 14.39
CA LEU A 251 7.47 -0.64 13.62
C LEU A 251 6.87 -0.68 12.21
N PHE A 252 5.98 0.28 11.92
CA PHE A 252 5.22 0.35 10.68
C PHE A 252 5.71 1.53 9.85
N LEU A 253 6.27 1.24 8.69
CA LEU A 253 6.92 2.22 7.83
C LEU A 253 6.22 2.33 6.49
N THR A 254 6.05 3.56 5.98
CA THR A 254 5.57 3.82 4.63
C THR A 254 6.55 4.71 3.87
N PHE A 255 6.94 4.28 2.68
CA PHE A 255 7.88 4.92 1.78
C PHE A 255 7.15 5.42 0.54
N GLY A 256 7.05 6.72 0.36
CA GLY A 256 6.19 7.34 -0.66
C GLY A 256 6.90 7.73 -1.96
N GLY A 257 8.20 7.50 -2.08
CA GLY A 257 8.99 8.00 -3.20
C GLY A 257 8.58 7.44 -4.55
N ILE A 258 8.32 6.13 -4.62
CA ILE A 258 7.98 5.44 -5.87
C ILE A 258 6.64 5.96 -6.42
N ASP A 259 5.63 6.12 -5.56
CA ASP A 259 4.33 6.64 -5.95
C ASP A 259 4.42 8.07 -6.52
N LYS A 260 5.15 8.92 -5.84
CA LYS A 260 5.32 10.31 -6.28
C LYS A 260 5.98 10.39 -7.65
N ILE A 261 7.03 9.61 -7.88
CA ILE A 261 7.70 9.55 -9.18
C ILE A 261 6.82 8.87 -10.23
N GLY A 262 6.12 7.80 -9.87
CA GLY A 262 5.20 7.10 -10.76
C GLY A 262 4.11 8.00 -11.32
N HIS A 263 3.53 8.85 -10.49
CA HIS A 263 2.56 9.84 -10.94
C HIS A 263 3.12 10.91 -11.89
N MET A 264 4.40 11.26 -11.71
CA MET A 264 5.05 12.31 -12.51
C MET A 264 5.57 11.81 -13.83
N LEU A 265 6.19 10.64 -13.84
CA LEU A 265 6.99 10.13 -14.93
C LEU A 265 6.51 8.77 -15.43
N GLY A 266 5.55 8.16 -14.75
CA GLY A 266 5.05 6.82 -15.08
C GLY A 266 6.12 5.76 -14.93
N GLU A 267 6.04 4.73 -15.74
CA GLU A 267 7.03 3.66 -15.84
C GLU A 267 8.23 4.01 -16.72
N GLN A 268 8.57 5.26 -16.85
CA GLN A 268 9.76 5.61 -17.60
C GLN A 268 10.98 5.15 -16.82
N ASP A 269 11.59 4.10 -17.33
CA ASP A 269 12.76 3.45 -16.75
C ASP A 269 14.04 3.89 -17.41
N ASP A 270 13.94 4.91 -18.26
CA ASP A 270 15.08 5.45 -18.75
C ASP A 270 15.88 4.92 -19.80
N HIS A 271 15.60 3.82 -20.20
CA HIS A 271 16.42 3.21 -21.20
C HIS A 271 16.54 4.06 -22.46
N GLY A 272 17.40 5.05 -22.36
CA GLY A 272 17.90 5.79 -23.50
C GLY A 272 16.95 6.81 -24.10
N LEU A 273 15.99 7.26 -23.37
CA LEU A 273 15.05 8.21 -23.93
C LEU A 273 15.64 9.57 -24.14
N THR A 274 16.56 10.01 -23.31
CA THR A 274 17.27 11.27 -23.57
C THR A 274 18.47 11.47 -22.68
N SER A 275 19.18 12.56 -22.90
CA SER A 275 20.22 13.07 -22.01
C SER A 275 19.69 13.84 -20.80
N ILE A 276 18.38 13.80 -20.53
CA ILE A 276 17.75 14.55 -19.44
C ILE A 276 17.69 13.64 -18.20
N PRO A 277 18.34 14.00 -17.09
CA PRO A 277 18.35 13.21 -15.86
C PRO A 277 16.97 12.84 -15.31
N SER A 278 15.94 13.62 -15.62
CA SER A 278 14.56 13.39 -15.18
C SER A 278 13.94 12.06 -15.65
N GLU A 279 14.47 11.46 -16.68
CA GLU A 279 13.93 10.22 -17.26
C GLU A 279 14.39 8.96 -16.55
N TYR A 280 15.39 9.08 -15.70
CA TYR A 280 15.90 7.99 -14.88
C TYR A 280 15.27 7.93 -13.47
N HIS A 281 14.30 8.78 -13.20
CA HIS A 281 13.82 8.99 -11.84
C HIS A 281 13.20 7.74 -11.21
N LEU A 282 12.46 6.94 -11.98
CA LEU A 282 11.87 5.71 -11.42
C LEU A 282 12.95 4.72 -11.01
N ALA A 283 13.95 4.50 -11.87
CA ALA A 283 15.07 3.61 -11.56
C ALA A 283 15.84 4.11 -10.33
N ASP A 284 16.05 5.42 -10.21
CA ASP A 284 16.78 6.00 -9.11
C ASP A 284 15.99 5.95 -7.79
N VAL A 285 14.70 6.27 -7.79
CA VAL A 285 13.88 6.15 -6.57
C VAL A 285 13.76 4.71 -6.10
N LEU A 286 13.67 3.75 -7.03
CA LEU A 286 13.67 2.33 -6.70
C LEU A 286 14.99 1.87 -6.09
N ARG A 287 16.14 2.34 -6.61
CA ARG A 287 17.45 2.07 -5.99
C ARG A 287 17.57 2.69 -4.60
N ILE A 288 17.01 3.90 -4.42
CA ILE A 288 16.96 4.54 -3.09
C ILE A 288 16.12 3.69 -2.14
N ALA A 289 14.92 3.28 -2.54
CA ALA A 289 14.07 2.41 -1.75
C ALA A 289 14.79 1.10 -1.37
N ASP A 290 15.49 0.46 -2.32
CA ASP A 290 16.32 -0.71 -2.09
C ASP A 290 17.44 -0.46 -1.08
N GLN A 291 18.13 0.68 -1.19
CA GLN A 291 19.16 1.07 -0.25
C GLN A 291 18.60 1.30 1.16
N GLN A 292 17.42 1.91 1.27
CA GLN A 292 16.79 2.14 2.58
C GLN A 292 16.38 0.82 3.23
N LEU A 293 15.80 -0.11 2.47
CA LEU A 293 15.57 -1.48 2.94
C LEU A 293 16.88 -2.11 3.46
N GLY A 294 17.95 -2.02 2.68
CA GLY A 294 19.26 -2.55 3.08
C GLY A 294 19.79 -1.93 4.39
N ARG A 295 19.64 -0.61 4.58
CA ARG A 295 20.05 0.09 5.81
C ARG A 295 19.28 -0.41 7.03
N ILE A 296 17.96 -0.55 6.90
CA ILE A 296 17.10 -1.04 7.99
C ILE A 296 17.45 -2.48 8.37
N LEU A 297 17.63 -3.36 7.38
CA LEU A 297 18.03 -4.75 7.63
C LEU A 297 19.42 -4.84 8.29
N ALA A 298 20.36 -4.00 7.87
CA ALA A 298 21.69 -3.93 8.49
C ALA A 298 21.63 -3.48 9.95
N GLU A 299 20.77 -2.51 10.27
CA GLU A 299 20.59 -2.03 11.64
C GLU A 299 19.93 -3.09 12.53
N LEU A 300 18.91 -3.81 12.03
CA LEU A 300 18.33 -4.95 12.76
C LEU A 300 19.41 -5.99 13.10
N ASN A 301 20.27 -6.29 12.14
CA ASN A 301 21.37 -7.23 12.36
C ASN A 301 22.39 -6.71 13.38
N ALA A 302 22.81 -5.46 13.25
CA ALA A 302 23.76 -4.82 14.16
C ALA A 302 23.27 -4.78 15.62
N ARG A 303 21.96 -4.74 15.82
CA ARG A 303 21.31 -4.77 17.15
C ARG A 303 20.98 -6.16 17.65
N GLY A 304 21.24 -7.21 16.87
CA GLY A 304 20.84 -8.58 17.22
C GLY A 304 19.33 -8.80 17.20
N LEU A 305 18.59 -8.00 16.44
CA LEU A 305 17.12 -8.08 16.33
C LEU A 305 16.68 -8.91 15.13
N SER A 306 17.55 -9.27 14.19
CA SER A 306 17.18 -10.02 12.98
C SER A 306 16.46 -11.33 13.30
N GLU A 307 16.97 -12.09 14.27
CA GLU A 307 16.40 -13.39 14.68
C GLU A 307 15.17 -13.25 15.59
N ARG A 308 14.70 -12.04 15.82
CA ARG A 308 13.55 -11.75 16.69
C ARG A 308 12.47 -10.92 15.99
N THR A 309 12.72 -10.49 14.76
CA THR A 309 11.82 -9.60 14.04
C THR A 309 11.15 -10.29 12.85
N MET A 310 9.84 -10.42 12.88
CA MET A 310 9.05 -10.73 11.69
C MET A 310 9.03 -9.49 10.78
N ILE A 311 9.36 -9.65 9.51
CA ILE A 311 9.39 -8.55 8.55
C ILE A 311 8.35 -8.81 7.44
N VAL A 312 7.48 -7.83 7.20
CA VAL A 312 6.55 -7.81 6.08
C VAL A 312 6.93 -6.67 5.14
N VAL A 313 7.26 -7.00 3.90
CA VAL A 313 7.49 -6.03 2.83
C VAL A 313 6.38 -6.16 1.80
N THR A 314 5.70 -5.07 1.54
CA THR A 314 4.58 -5.00 0.59
C THR A 314 4.47 -3.62 -0.05
N SER A 315 3.44 -3.44 -0.85
CA SER A 315 2.95 -2.15 -1.33
C SER A 315 1.46 -2.02 -1.03
N ASP A 316 0.97 -0.81 -1.01
CA ASP A 316 -0.46 -0.49 -0.85
C ASP A 316 -1.23 -0.65 -2.17
N HIS A 317 -0.57 -0.45 -3.30
CA HIS A 317 -1.07 -0.69 -4.66
C HIS A 317 0.09 -0.78 -5.65
N GLY A 318 -0.20 -1.25 -6.85
CA GLY A 318 0.69 -1.13 -8.00
C GLY A 318 0.37 0.13 -8.81
N ALA A 319 0.79 0.14 -10.05
CA ALA A 319 0.53 1.24 -10.98
C ALA A 319 0.53 0.77 -12.43
N GLN A 320 -0.12 1.53 -13.27
CA GLN A 320 0.03 1.41 -14.72
C GLN A 320 0.49 2.72 -15.36
N LYS A 321 1.22 2.61 -16.46
CA LYS A 321 1.44 3.73 -17.37
C LYS A 321 0.16 3.96 -18.16
N ASN A 322 -0.31 5.20 -18.22
CA ASN A 322 -1.42 5.60 -19.06
C ASN A 322 -0.90 5.90 -20.47
N GLU A 323 -1.04 4.95 -21.36
CA GLU A 323 -0.71 5.13 -22.80
C GLU A 323 -1.76 5.99 -23.49
N PHE A 324 -3.01 5.90 -23.02
CA PHE A 324 -4.16 6.65 -23.52
C PHE A 324 -4.71 7.54 -22.41
N TYR A 325 -4.25 8.78 -22.42
CA TYR A 325 -4.70 9.79 -21.48
C TYR A 325 -6.09 10.30 -21.84
N LEU A 326 -7.04 10.11 -20.91
CA LEU A 326 -8.45 10.43 -21.13
C LEU A 326 -8.85 11.86 -20.72
N GLY A 327 -7.90 12.71 -20.41
CA GLY A 327 -8.17 14.07 -19.93
C GLY A 327 -8.05 14.18 -18.42
N ASN A 328 -7.83 15.41 -17.96
CA ASN A 328 -7.44 15.65 -16.59
C ASN A 328 -8.60 15.33 -15.65
N ASN A 329 -8.37 14.58 -14.65
CA ASN A 329 -8.63 14.85 -13.28
C ASN A 329 -9.49 13.95 -12.48
N ARG A 330 -8.90 13.68 -11.32
CA ARG A 330 -9.49 13.00 -10.19
C ARG A 330 -10.68 13.76 -9.61
N PHE A 331 -10.60 15.10 -9.50
CA PHE A 331 -11.58 15.93 -8.79
C PHE A 331 -12.20 16.97 -9.70
N GLN A 332 -13.48 17.14 -9.57
CA GLN A 332 -14.29 17.78 -10.58
C GLN A 332 -15.15 18.90 -10.04
N SER A 333 -15.22 20.00 -10.77
CA SER A 333 -16.02 21.17 -10.39
C SER A 333 -17.52 20.95 -10.44
N CYS A 334 -18.01 19.96 -11.16
CA CYS A 334 -19.43 19.62 -11.16
C CYS A 334 -19.91 19.15 -9.79
N CYS A 335 -18.97 18.54 -9.08
CA CYS A 335 -19.25 17.77 -7.92
C CYS A 335 -18.35 18.30 -6.82
N SER A 336 -18.83 19.24 -6.05
CA SER A 336 -18.04 19.89 -5.01
C SER A 336 -17.65 18.89 -3.92
N PHE A 337 -16.35 18.70 -3.78
CA PHE A 337 -15.79 18.08 -2.59
C PHE A 337 -15.58 19.14 -1.53
N GLU A 338 -16.09 18.93 -0.34
CA GLU A 338 -16.08 19.94 0.75
C GLU A 338 -14.67 20.36 1.17
N ASN A 339 -13.67 19.53 0.95
CA ASN A 339 -12.29 19.77 1.38
C ASN A 339 -11.28 19.77 0.21
N SER A 340 -11.74 19.82 -1.03
CA SER A 340 -10.85 19.90 -2.19
C SER A 340 -10.53 21.36 -2.52
N GLU A 341 -9.33 21.61 -3.01
CA GLU A 341 -9.01 22.87 -3.66
C GLU A 341 -9.73 22.94 -5.00
N ALA A 342 -10.24 24.10 -5.34
CA ALA A 342 -10.79 24.34 -6.68
C ALA A 342 -9.71 24.09 -7.73
N ARG A 343 -9.91 23.13 -8.61
CA ARG A 343 -8.99 22.87 -9.71
C ARG A 343 -9.44 23.62 -10.96
N VAL A 344 -8.45 24.13 -11.66
CA VAL A 344 -8.65 25.01 -12.81
C VAL A 344 -8.94 24.23 -14.09
N ASP A 345 -8.54 22.95 -14.13
CA ASP A 345 -8.71 22.14 -15.33
C ASP A 345 -10.11 21.53 -15.42
N PRO A 346 -10.88 21.84 -16.48
CA PRO A 346 -12.21 21.30 -16.61
C PRO A 346 -12.17 19.77 -16.76
N PRO A 347 -13.02 19.11 -16.08
CA PRO A 347 -13.15 17.67 -16.10
C PRO A 347 -13.99 17.23 -17.28
N PHE A 348 -13.34 16.87 -18.29
CA PHE A 348 -14.01 16.62 -19.56
C PHE A 348 -15.12 15.55 -19.47
N TRP A 349 -14.84 14.41 -18.86
CA TRP A 349 -15.82 13.31 -18.87
C TRP A 349 -16.90 13.45 -17.81
N ILE A 350 -16.58 13.81 -16.60
CA ILE A 350 -17.61 13.96 -15.54
C ILE A 350 -18.53 15.14 -15.84
N ASP A 351 -18.03 16.25 -16.37
CA ASP A 351 -18.88 17.35 -16.81
C ASP A 351 -19.81 16.92 -17.95
N HIS A 352 -19.29 16.16 -18.90
CA HIS A 352 -20.12 15.60 -19.96
C HIS A 352 -21.20 14.65 -19.39
N LEU A 353 -20.85 13.75 -18.51
CA LEU A 353 -21.80 12.84 -17.87
C LEU A 353 -22.85 13.60 -17.06
N ASN A 354 -22.46 14.68 -16.38
CA ASN A 354 -23.38 15.53 -15.62
C ASN A 354 -24.32 16.37 -16.51
N GLN A 355 -23.99 16.56 -17.79
CA GLN A 355 -24.91 17.14 -18.78
C GLN A 355 -25.93 16.12 -19.30
N LEU A 356 -25.59 14.85 -19.33
CA LEU A 356 -26.47 13.77 -19.76
C LEU A 356 -27.44 13.35 -18.65
N GLY A 357 -27.05 13.47 -17.42
CA GLY A 357 -27.81 13.11 -16.23
C GLY A 357 -27.39 13.88 -15.01
N LYS A 358 -27.98 13.57 -13.85
CA LYS A 358 -27.72 14.28 -12.60
C LYS A 358 -26.75 13.51 -11.71
N LEU A 359 -25.52 14.01 -11.59
CA LEU A 359 -24.52 13.50 -10.66
C LEU A 359 -24.53 14.31 -9.36
N GLN A 360 -24.29 13.63 -8.26
CA GLN A 360 -23.93 14.24 -6.98
C GLN A 360 -22.42 14.44 -6.88
N ALA A 361 -21.66 13.42 -7.26
CA ALA A 361 -20.21 13.45 -7.30
C ALA A 361 -19.67 12.48 -8.34
N GLY A 362 -18.43 12.68 -8.74
CA GLY A 362 -17.70 11.78 -9.60
C GLY A 362 -16.21 11.77 -9.24
N TYR A 363 -15.62 10.61 -9.34
CA TYR A 363 -14.19 10.41 -9.16
C TYR A 363 -13.65 9.52 -10.28
N GLN A 364 -12.50 9.85 -10.81
CA GLN A 364 -11.88 9.14 -11.93
C GLN A 364 -10.37 9.06 -11.78
N ASP A 365 -9.87 7.86 -11.99
CA ASP A 365 -8.45 7.49 -11.93
C ASP A 365 -8.15 6.47 -13.06
N THR A 366 -7.83 5.23 -12.75
CA THR A 366 -7.85 4.11 -13.69
C THR A 366 -9.22 3.40 -13.70
N SER A 367 -10.21 4.01 -13.08
CA SER A 367 -11.63 3.65 -13.07
C SER A 367 -12.50 4.91 -13.00
N VAL A 368 -13.81 4.76 -13.14
CA VAL A 368 -14.79 5.85 -13.01
C VAL A 368 -15.79 5.49 -11.93
N LYS A 369 -15.97 6.35 -10.96
CA LYS A 369 -16.81 6.13 -9.78
C LYS A 369 -17.78 7.30 -9.64
N LEU A 370 -19.09 7.03 -9.69
CA LEU A 370 -20.12 8.06 -9.77
C LEU A 370 -21.20 7.85 -8.68
N TRP A 371 -21.54 8.96 -8.01
CA TRP A 371 -22.70 9.04 -7.11
C TRP A 371 -23.80 9.83 -7.81
N LEU A 372 -24.99 9.24 -7.88
CA LEU A 372 -26.13 9.82 -8.57
C LEU A 372 -26.94 10.72 -7.63
N ALA A 373 -27.20 11.95 -8.07
CA ALA A 373 -28.13 12.84 -7.39
C ALA A 373 -29.60 12.44 -7.60
N ASP A 374 -29.90 11.82 -8.75
CA ASP A 374 -31.19 11.24 -9.11
C ASP A 374 -30.98 9.73 -9.41
N LYS A 375 -31.56 8.89 -8.58
CA LYS A 375 -31.43 7.41 -8.68
C LYS A 375 -32.54 6.79 -9.56
N SER A 376 -33.24 7.59 -10.38
CA SER A 376 -34.20 7.06 -11.33
C SER A 376 -33.54 6.23 -12.42
N ALA A 377 -34.24 5.21 -12.91
CA ALA A 377 -33.76 4.36 -13.99
C ALA A 377 -33.40 5.14 -15.27
N SER A 378 -34.15 6.21 -15.55
CA SER A 378 -33.87 7.10 -16.72
C SER A 378 -32.57 7.84 -16.56
N ASN A 379 -32.27 8.35 -15.37
CA ASN A 379 -30.99 9.02 -15.07
C ASN A 379 -29.82 8.03 -15.14
N GLU A 380 -29.94 6.87 -14.49
CA GLU A 380 -28.94 5.83 -14.55
C GLU A 380 -28.62 5.43 -16.00
N GLN A 381 -29.65 5.15 -16.82
CA GLN A 381 -29.45 4.80 -18.22
C GLN A 381 -28.78 5.90 -19.04
N ALA A 382 -29.09 7.18 -18.78
CA ALA A 382 -28.46 8.29 -19.47
C ALA A 382 -26.96 8.34 -19.14
N ILE A 383 -26.60 8.22 -17.85
CA ILE A 383 -25.21 8.20 -17.41
C ILE A 383 -24.46 6.97 -17.94
N VAL A 384 -25.04 5.78 -17.88
CA VAL A 384 -24.41 4.54 -18.39
C VAL A 384 -24.13 4.65 -19.90
N ARG A 385 -25.04 5.23 -20.68
CA ARG A 385 -24.78 5.51 -22.11
C ARG A 385 -23.56 6.42 -22.29
N GLY A 386 -23.48 7.52 -21.52
CA GLY A 386 -22.33 8.39 -21.58
C GLY A 386 -21.02 7.72 -21.14
N MET A 387 -21.07 6.88 -20.09
CA MET A 387 -19.90 6.10 -19.68
C MET A 387 -19.44 5.13 -20.78
N SER A 388 -20.37 4.59 -21.58
CA SER A 388 -20.02 3.71 -22.68
C SER A 388 -19.24 4.41 -23.81
N ASP A 389 -19.28 5.72 -23.88
CA ASP A 389 -18.55 6.50 -24.87
C ASP A 389 -17.12 6.86 -24.42
N ILE A 390 -16.80 6.61 -23.15
CA ILE A 390 -15.44 6.81 -22.64
C ILE A 390 -14.51 5.79 -23.32
N PRO A 391 -13.42 6.25 -23.97
CA PRO A 391 -12.45 5.34 -24.57
C PRO A 391 -11.85 4.40 -23.52
N GLY A 392 -11.69 3.13 -23.89
CA GLY A 392 -11.16 2.11 -22.97
C GLY A 392 -12.16 1.61 -21.92
N MET A 393 -13.40 2.08 -21.90
CA MET A 393 -14.43 1.54 -21.00
C MET A 393 -14.75 0.10 -21.36
N THR A 394 -14.45 -0.83 -20.47
CA THR A 394 -14.65 -2.27 -20.68
C THR A 394 -15.90 -2.79 -19.99
N GLU A 395 -16.22 -2.27 -18.83
CA GLU A 395 -17.33 -2.73 -18.01
C GLU A 395 -17.95 -1.57 -17.24
N VAL A 396 -19.26 -1.61 -17.05
CA VAL A 396 -19.98 -0.72 -16.15
C VAL A 396 -20.85 -1.55 -15.22
N TYR A 397 -20.79 -1.20 -13.95
CA TYR A 397 -21.53 -1.85 -12.87
C TYR A 397 -22.39 -0.83 -12.14
N ALA A 398 -23.58 -1.27 -11.73
CA ALA A 398 -24.49 -0.47 -10.93
C ALA A 398 -24.70 -1.10 -9.55
N LEU A 399 -24.65 -0.28 -8.51
CA LEU A 399 -24.93 -0.72 -7.15
C LEU A 399 -26.41 -1.09 -7.01
N ARG A 400 -26.69 -2.28 -6.50
CA ARG A 400 -28.05 -2.76 -6.23
C ARG A 400 -28.19 -3.09 -4.76
N ARG A 401 -29.37 -2.77 -4.23
CA ARG A 401 -29.73 -3.10 -2.86
C ARG A 401 -30.82 -4.18 -2.83
N SER A 402 -30.60 -5.19 -2.00
CA SER A 402 -31.60 -6.22 -1.69
C SER A 402 -31.67 -6.43 -0.19
N GLY A 403 -32.68 -5.87 0.47
CA GLY A 403 -32.72 -5.80 1.93
C GLY A 403 -31.58 -4.94 2.48
N ASP A 404 -30.74 -5.53 3.33
CA ASP A 404 -29.56 -4.87 3.90
C ASP A 404 -28.25 -5.21 3.14
N GLN A 405 -28.36 -5.98 2.05
CA GLN A 405 -27.21 -6.37 1.24
C GLN A 405 -27.06 -5.44 0.04
N PHE A 406 -25.82 -5.10 -0.25
CA PHE A 406 -25.41 -4.34 -1.43
C PHE A 406 -24.53 -5.22 -2.31
N ARG A 407 -24.71 -5.11 -3.62
CA ARG A 407 -23.88 -5.80 -4.62
C ARG A 407 -23.79 -4.97 -5.89
N TYR A 408 -22.77 -5.21 -6.68
CA TYR A 408 -22.66 -4.63 -8.00
C TYR A 408 -23.22 -5.57 -9.06
N GLU A 409 -24.09 -5.04 -9.91
CA GLU A 409 -24.66 -5.72 -11.08
C GLU A 409 -24.01 -5.18 -12.35
N GLN A 410 -23.48 -6.06 -13.19
CA GLN A 410 -22.89 -5.68 -14.47
C GLN A 410 -23.98 -5.23 -15.45
N ILE A 411 -23.86 -3.97 -15.92
CA ILE A 411 -24.81 -3.36 -16.87
C ILE A 411 -24.24 -3.36 -18.29
N LEU A 412 -22.91 -3.23 -18.41
CA LEU A 412 -22.21 -3.24 -19.71
C LEU A 412 -20.95 -4.09 -19.59
N SER A 413 -20.68 -4.87 -20.64
CA SER A 413 -19.42 -5.61 -20.78
C SER A 413 -18.93 -5.57 -22.24
N ARG A 414 -17.64 -5.27 -22.38
CA ARG A 414 -16.89 -5.33 -23.64
C ARG A 414 -15.62 -6.18 -23.46
N LEU A 415 -15.62 -7.10 -22.53
CA LEU A 415 -14.45 -7.94 -22.22
C LEU A 415 -13.99 -8.75 -23.43
N GLU A 416 -14.92 -9.24 -24.25
CA GLU A 416 -14.60 -10.06 -25.41
C GLU A 416 -13.74 -9.35 -26.47
N SER A 417 -13.69 -8.02 -26.44
CA SER A 417 -12.84 -7.22 -27.32
C SER A 417 -11.42 -6.99 -26.77
N GLN A 418 -11.15 -7.42 -25.55
CA GLN A 418 -9.87 -7.20 -24.86
C GLN A 418 -8.89 -8.37 -25.11
N SER A 419 -7.64 -8.19 -24.73
CA SER A 419 -6.62 -9.24 -24.79
C SER A 419 -7.00 -10.46 -23.93
N VAL A 420 -6.51 -11.64 -24.29
CA VAL A 420 -6.80 -12.88 -23.55
C VAL A 420 -6.33 -12.78 -22.09
N SER A 421 -5.19 -12.14 -21.83
CA SER A 421 -4.68 -11.94 -20.47
C SER A 421 -5.59 -11.04 -19.66
N PHE A 422 -6.03 -9.91 -20.22
CA PHE A 422 -6.97 -9.01 -19.56
C PHE A 422 -8.29 -9.72 -19.24
N GLN A 423 -8.85 -10.45 -20.21
CA GLN A 423 -10.09 -11.23 -19.98
C GLN A 423 -9.94 -12.25 -18.85
N ALA A 424 -8.80 -12.95 -18.81
CA ALA A 424 -8.54 -13.96 -17.79
C ALA A 424 -8.45 -13.34 -16.39
N TRP A 425 -7.77 -12.19 -16.27
CA TRP A 425 -7.70 -11.41 -15.04
C TRP A 425 -9.09 -10.89 -14.63
N ALA A 426 -9.79 -10.23 -15.53
CA ALA A 426 -11.10 -9.63 -15.28
C ALA A 426 -12.13 -10.67 -14.78
N ARG A 427 -12.26 -11.80 -15.48
CA ARG A 427 -13.18 -12.89 -15.09
C ARG A 427 -12.87 -13.49 -13.72
N ARG A 428 -11.60 -13.44 -13.29
CA ARG A 428 -11.20 -13.98 -12.01
C ARG A 428 -11.41 -12.99 -10.86
N HIS A 429 -11.18 -11.67 -11.10
CA HIS A 429 -11.02 -10.72 -10.02
C HIS A 429 -12.04 -9.58 -9.99
N HIS A 430 -12.57 -9.09 -11.14
CA HIS A 430 -13.34 -7.85 -11.14
C HIS A 430 -14.57 -7.90 -10.23
N THR A 431 -15.35 -9.00 -10.26
CA THR A 431 -16.52 -9.15 -9.37
C THR A 431 -16.12 -9.15 -7.91
N GLU A 432 -15.08 -9.90 -7.54
CA GLU A 432 -14.57 -9.91 -6.16
C GLU A 432 -14.12 -8.53 -5.71
N LEU A 433 -13.34 -7.81 -6.52
CA LEU A 433 -12.87 -6.47 -6.21
C LEU A 433 -14.02 -5.48 -5.98
N LEU A 434 -15.05 -5.53 -6.84
CA LEU A 434 -16.23 -4.68 -6.71
C LEU A 434 -17.02 -4.97 -5.41
N GLU A 435 -17.19 -6.26 -5.07
CA GLU A 435 -17.89 -6.65 -3.84
C GLU A 435 -17.20 -6.15 -2.57
N THR A 436 -15.89 -5.88 -2.62
CA THR A 436 -15.18 -5.29 -1.48
C THR A 436 -15.60 -3.86 -1.16
N MET A 437 -16.27 -3.17 -2.07
CA MET A 437 -16.71 -1.79 -1.92
C MET A 437 -18.21 -1.66 -1.66
N ALA A 438 -19.00 -2.72 -1.89
CA ALA A 438 -20.44 -2.66 -1.95
C ALA A 438 -21.07 -2.33 -0.58
N THR A 439 -21.42 -1.06 -0.39
CA THR A 439 -22.10 -0.52 0.80
C THR A 439 -23.13 0.54 0.39
N ASP A 440 -23.85 1.07 1.36
CA ASP A 440 -24.83 2.14 1.13
C ASP A 440 -24.17 3.48 0.74
N SER A 441 -22.90 3.71 1.08
CA SER A 441 -22.11 4.91 0.75
C SER A 441 -21.22 4.76 -0.47
N ALA A 442 -21.16 3.54 -1.03
CA ALA A 442 -20.38 3.26 -2.24
C ALA A 442 -20.91 4.02 -3.47
N PRO A 443 -20.09 4.18 -4.53
CA PRO A 443 -20.54 4.73 -5.79
C PRO A 443 -21.74 4.00 -6.36
N ASP A 444 -22.71 4.73 -6.87
CA ASP A 444 -23.90 4.13 -7.52
C ASP A 444 -23.54 3.44 -8.85
N LEU A 445 -22.55 3.99 -9.56
CA LEU A 445 -22.01 3.43 -10.81
C LEU A 445 -20.49 3.35 -10.75
N ILE A 446 -19.93 2.26 -11.23
CA ILE A 446 -18.50 2.05 -11.40
C ILE A 446 -18.23 1.61 -12.84
N GLY A 447 -17.31 2.32 -13.51
CA GLY A 447 -16.77 1.96 -14.81
C GLY A 447 -15.32 1.48 -14.69
N LEU A 448 -15.01 0.33 -15.29
CA LEU A 448 -13.65 -0.21 -15.34
C LEU A 448 -13.04 0.02 -16.71
N LEU A 449 -11.79 0.44 -16.73
CA LEU A 449 -11.04 0.74 -17.94
C LEU A 449 -10.12 -0.41 -18.33
N ALA A 450 -9.80 -0.50 -19.61
CA ALA A 450 -8.76 -1.38 -20.14
C ALA A 450 -7.38 -0.95 -19.67
N ASP A 451 -6.41 -1.86 -19.79
CA ASP A 451 -5.00 -1.57 -19.55
C ASP A 451 -4.53 -0.37 -20.39
N GLY A 452 -3.73 0.49 -19.78
CA GLY A 452 -3.16 1.68 -20.42
C GLY A 452 -4.12 2.87 -20.54
N TYR A 453 -5.38 2.73 -20.15
CA TYR A 453 -6.34 3.85 -20.11
C TYR A 453 -6.46 4.39 -18.69
N GLY A 454 -6.43 5.71 -18.56
CA GLY A 454 -6.58 6.38 -17.28
C GLY A 454 -6.71 7.88 -17.40
N PHE A 455 -7.08 8.50 -16.30
CA PHE A 455 -7.27 9.95 -16.19
C PHE A 455 -6.07 10.65 -15.55
N GLY A 456 -5.16 9.90 -14.95
CA GLY A 456 -3.84 10.39 -14.57
C GLY A 456 -2.96 10.62 -15.79
N ARG A 457 -2.07 11.62 -15.72
CA ARG A 457 -1.37 12.11 -16.92
C ARG A 457 -0.35 11.09 -17.47
N ILE A 458 0.41 10.42 -16.61
CA ILE A 458 1.50 9.53 -17.02
C ILE A 458 1.37 8.18 -16.35
N GLY A 459 1.31 8.14 -15.03
CA GLY A 459 1.10 6.93 -14.23
C GLY A 459 -0.05 7.12 -13.25
N ASP A 460 -0.82 6.07 -13.04
CA ASP A 460 -1.98 6.13 -12.16
C ASP A 460 -2.33 4.75 -11.59
N HIS A 461 -3.27 4.75 -10.64
CA HIS A 461 -3.77 3.58 -9.94
C HIS A 461 -5.24 3.80 -9.52
N GLY A 462 -5.83 2.91 -8.72
CA GLY A 462 -7.18 3.07 -8.18
C GLY A 462 -8.24 2.28 -8.94
N GLY A 463 -7.86 1.29 -9.73
CA GLY A 463 -8.75 0.47 -10.53
C GLY A 463 -8.49 -1.03 -10.41
N ALA A 464 -9.09 -1.78 -11.34
CA ALA A 464 -9.08 -3.24 -11.34
C ALA A 464 -7.99 -3.87 -12.24
N GLN A 465 -7.20 -3.07 -12.95
CA GLN A 465 -6.17 -3.56 -13.87
C GLN A 465 -5.12 -4.38 -13.12
N GLU A 466 -4.62 -5.45 -13.73
CA GLU A 466 -3.67 -6.36 -13.08
C GLU A 466 -2.43 -5.63 -12.54
N LYS A 467 -1.84 -4.73 -13.32
CA LYS A 467 -0.65 -3.97 -12.89
C LYS A 467 -0.90 -3.03 -11.71
N VAL A 468 -2.12 -2.54 -11.57
CA VAL A 468 -2.56 -1.70 -10.46
C VAL A 468 -2.80 -2.53 -9.19
N GLN A 469 -3.26 -3.76 -9.37
CA GLN A 469 -3.58 -4.68 -8.28
C GLN A 469 -2.37 -5.50 -7.80
N ARG A 470 -1.42 -5.87 -8.66
CA ARG A 470 -0.26 -6.68 -8.29
C ARG A 470 0.71 -5.92 -7.41
N ILE A 471 1.06 -6.52 -6.27
CA ILE A 471 1.97 -5.96 -5.27
C ILE A 471 3.03 -7.00 -4.85
N PRO A 472 4.23 -6.58 -4.44
CA PRO A 472 5.15 -7.49 -3.77
C PRO A 472 4.59 -7.90 -2.42
N MET A 473 4.81 -9.16 -2.05
CA MET A 473 4.48 -9.67 -0.73
C MET A 473 5.57 -10.63 -0.28
N ILE A 474 6.42 -10.14 0.63
CA ILE A 474 7.56 -10.86 1.18
C ILE A 474 7.39 -10.87 2.69
N ILE A 475 7.33 -12.06 3.28
CA ILE A 475 7.16 -12.23 4.72
C ILE A 475 8.34 -13.05 5.25
N HIS A 476 9.24 -12.38 5.94
CA HIS A 476 10.35 -13.00 6.64
C HIS A 476 9.94 -13.34 8.07
N VAL A 477 10.10 -14.61 8.43
CA VAL A 477 9.90 -15.07 9.80
C VAL A 477 11.20 -15.76 10.22
N PRO A 478 11.87 -15.29 11.29
CA PRO A 478 13.10 -15.92 11.76
C PRO A 478 12.93 -17.39 12.03
N GLY A 479 13.88 -18.19 11.55
CA GLY A 479 13.86 -19.64 11.71
C GLY A 479 12.91 -20.39 10.77
N GLU A 480 12.10 -19.72 9.99
CA GLU A 480 11.31 -20.37 8.93
C GLU A 480 12.10 -20.49 7.61
N PRO A 481 11.97 -21.62 6.90
CA PRO A 481 12.62 -21.78 5.60
C PRO A 481 12.01 -20.83 4.55
N ALA A 482 12.84 -20.37 3.62
CA ALA A 482 12.37 -19.64 2.46
C ALA A 482 11.45 -20.52 1.60
N ALA A 483 10.37 -19.92 1.08
CA ALA A 483 9.41 -20.61 0.25
C ALA A 483 8.75 -19.64 -0.75
N THR A 484 8.57 -20.09 -1.98
CA THR A 484 7.70 -19.41 -2.95
C THR A 484 6.32 -20.08 -2.89
N LEU A 485 5.32 -19.30 -2.52
CA LEU A 485 3.97 -19.78 -2.24
C LEU A 485 3.02 -19.33 -3.36
N PRO A 486 2.46 -20.22 -4.17
CA PRO A 486 1.68 -19.86 -5.35
C PRO A 486 0.27 -19.37 -5.04
N GLN A 487 -0.22 -19.58 -3.80
CA GLN A 487 -1.53 -19.05 -3.41
C GLN A 487 -1.50 -17.53 -3.34
N PRO A 488 -2.55 -16.85 -3.82
CA PRO A 488 -2.63 -15.41 -3.69
C PRO A 488 -2.74 -14.98 -2.22
N LEU A 489 -2.14 -13.84 -1.90
CA LEU A 489 -2.29 -13.17 -0.61
C LEU A 489 -2.71 -11.72 -0.89
N ARG A 490 -3.70 -11.21 -0.14
CA ARG A 490 -4.22 -9.85 -0.27
C ARG A 490 -3.73 -8.98 0.87
N LEU A 491 -3.87 -7.66 0.75
CA LEU A 491 -3.53 -6.74 1.85
C LEU A 491 -4.30 -7.06 3.13
N VAL A 492 -5.56 -7.41 3.02
CA VAL A 492 -6.41 -7.77 4.16
C VAL A 492 -5.91 -9.00 4.92
N ASP A 493 -5.14 -9.86 4.27
CA ASP A 493 -4.61 -11.11 4.85
C ASP A 493 -3.31 -10.88 5.65
N ILE A 494 -2.68 -9.69 5.57
CA ILE A 494 -1.45 -9.36 6.31
C ILE A 494 -1.69 -9.44 7.82
N TYR A 495 -2.77 -8.82 8.31
CA TYR A 495 -3.07 -8.87 9.75
C TYR A 495 -3.24 -10.31 10.26
N PRO A 496 -4.09 -11.17 9.65
CA PRO A 496 -4.20 -12.57 10.04
C PRO A 496 -2.87 -13.33 10.02
N GLU A 497 -2.02 -13.11 9.01
CA GLU A 497 -0.69 -13.74 8.94
C GLU A 497 0.22 -13.32 10.09
N ILE A 498 0.26 -12.02 10.41
CA ILE A 498 1.03 -11.51 11.56
C ILE A 498 0.45 -12.07 12.86
N ALA A 499 -0.88 -12.01 13.03
CA ALA A 499 -1.53 -12.50 14.25
C ALA A 499 -1.25 -13.98 14.48
N LYS A 500 -1.32 -14.79 13.44
CA LYS A 500 -1.01 -16.22 13.48
C LYS A 500 0.46 -16.47 13.87
N THR A 501 1.39 -15.81 13.18
CA THR A 501 2.84 -15.99 13.39
C THR A 501 3.27 -15.55 14.77
N LEU A 502 2.78 -14.43 15.23
CA LEU A 502 3.10 -13.90 16.56
C LEU A 502 2.21 -14.48 17.67
N GLY A 503 1.23 -15.32 17.35
CA GLY A 503 0.27 -15.86 18.33
C GLY A 503 -0.54 -14.76 19.02
N LEU A 504 -0.94 -13.73 18.28
CA LEU A 504 -1.83 -12.68 18.78
C LEU A 504 -3.28 -13.18 18.80
N LYS A 505 -4.12 -12.53 19.61
CA LYS A 505 -5.57 -12.76 19.51
C LYS A 505 -6.07 -12.34 18.13
N ALA A 506 -6.97 -13.13 17.56
CA ALA A 506 -7.58 -12.81 16.27
C ALA A 506 -8.35 -11.48 16.35
N ALA A 507 -8.48 -10.81 15.20
CA ALA A 507 -9.34 -9.64 15.08
C ALA A 507 -10.80 -10.00 15.37
N PRO A 508 -11.59 -9.10 15.99
CA PRO A 508 -13.00 -9.39 16.35
C PRO A 508 -13.89 -9.60 15.12
N ARG A 509 -13.67 -8.83 14.06
CA ARG A 509 -14.46 -8.90 12.82
C ARG A 509 -13.76 -9.80 11.80
N LYS A 510 -14.49 -10.79 11.29
CA LYS A 510 -14.02 -11.79 10.33
C LYS A 510 -15.04 -11.93 9.21
N ASP A 511 -15.15 -10.96 8.34
CA ASP A 511 -15.98 -11.10 7.15
C ASP A 511 -15.14 -10.82 5.91
N TYR A 512 -14.51 -11.87 5.43
CA TYR A 512 -13.71 -11.86 4.20
C TYR A 512 -14.49 -12.47 3.04
#